data_6bb030a77f2312c4046c1980cf91df6f
#
_entry.id   6bb030a77f2312c4046c1980cf91df6f
#
_cell.length_a   1.000
_cell.length_b   1.000
_cell.length_c   1.000
_cell.angle_alpha   90.00
_cell.angle_beta   90.00
_cell.angle_gamma   90.00
#
_symmetry.space_group_name_H-M   'P 1'
#
loop_
_entity.id
_entity.type
_entity.pdbx_description
1 polymer ?
#
loop_
_entity_poly.entity_id
_entity_poly.type
_entity_poly.pdbx_seq_one_letter_code
_entity_poly.pdbx_strand_id
1 'polypeptide(L)'
;MQEQVTILHTNDLHSHFENWPRVQRYLLSERTQRQQAGSTVLTVGLGDAVDRAHPLSEATEGQANVDLLNAIGYDAVTIGNNEGLGLTHAALDKLYLHANFDVILDNLTNTADGQPPKWARPAKIITTARGTRILLLAFTAPFTLTYPLNGWTPASVKTRLPELLAQYAGQYDVLVILSHLGINVDRWLAKHFPQIDVIIGSHTYHLLVNGELKNGVLI
;
A
#
# COMPACT_ATOMS: atom_id res chain seq x y z
N MET A 1 23.90 18.80 1.32
CA MET A 1 24.08 17.48 0.68
C MET A 1 22.67 16.93 0.41
N GLN A 2 22.44 16.44 -0.77
CA GLN A 2 21.14 15.90 -1.17
C GLN A 2 20.95 14.51 -0.52
N GLU A 3 19.78 14.23 0.04
CA GLU A 3 19.42 12.90 0.56
C GLU A 3 18.81 12.06 -0.56
N GLN A 4 19.16 10.77 -0.60
CA GLN A 4 18.56 9.82 -1.50
C GLN A 4 17.65 8.88 -0.73
N VAL A 5 16.40 8.79 -1.17
CA VAL A 5 15.42 7.82 -0.69
C VAL A 5 15.07 6.88 -1.83
N THR A 6 15.13 5.59 -1.59
CA THR A 6 14.74 4.54 -2.55
C THR A 6 13.50 3.84 -2.02
N ILE A 7 12.44 3.77 -2.83
CA ILE A 7 11.25 2.99 -2.51
C ILE A 7 11.23 1.77 -3.41
N LEU A 8 11.34 0.59 -2.82
CA LEU A 8 11.13 -0.69 -3.47
C LEU A 8 9.67 -1.09 -3.26
N HIS A 9 8.99 -1.54 -4.30
CA HIS A 9 7.60 -1.92 -4.16
C HIS A 9 7.26 -3.23 -4.89
N THR A 10 6.20 -3.87 -4.43
CA THR A 10 5.48 -4.91 -5.15
C THR A 10 4.01 -4.58 -5.21
N ASN A 11 3.35 -5.04 -6.26
CA ASN A 11 1.93 -4.87 -6.46
C ASN A 11 1.37 -6.09 -7.20
N ASP A 12 0.10 -6.37 -6.95
CA ASP A 12 -0.67 -7.39 -7.70
C ASP A 12 0.07 -8.73 -7.83
N LEU A 13 0.60 -9.24 -6.71
CA LEU A 13 1.35 -10.52 -6.68
C LEU A 13 0.44 -11.74 -6.89
N HIS A 14 -0.85 -11.61 -6.54
CA HIS A 14 -1.90 -12.61 -6.79
C HIS A 14 -1.47 -14.05 -6.46
N SER A 15 -0.80 -14.24 -5.33
CA SER A 15 -0.36 -15.57 -4.87
C SER A 15 0.49 -16.37 -5.87
N HIS A 16 1.20 -15.69 -6.76
CA HIS A 16 2.16 -16.31 -7.67
C HIS A 16 3.41 -16.77 -6.91
N PHE A 17 3.24 -17.78 -6.03
CA PHE A 17 4.30 -18.28 -5.15
C PHE A 17 5.53 -18.79 -5.91
N GLU A 18 5.37 -19.26 -7.13
CA GLU A 18 6.47 -19.70 -7.99
C GLU A 18 7.46 -18.57 -8.34
N ASN A 19 7.00 -17.31 -8.32
CA ASN A 19 7.84 -16.16 -8.58
C ASN A 19 8.51 -15.62 -7.30
N TRP A 20 8.01 -16.01 -6.13
CA TRP A 20 8.39 -15.46 -4.85
C TRP A 20 9.90 -15.52 -4.54
N PRO A 21 10.60 -16.65 -4.79
CA PRO A 21 12.04 -16.71 -4.53
C PRO A 21 12.86 -15.70 -5.34
N ARG A 22 12.38 -15.33 -6.54
CA ARG A 22 13.02 -14.31 -7.38
C ARG A 22 12.73 -12.91 -6.88
N VAL A 23 11.46 -12.63 -6.51
CA VAL A 23 11.03 -11.35 -5.92
C VAL A 23 11.80 -11.09 -4.63
N GLN A 24 11.83 -12.05 -3.71
CA GLN A 24 12.55 -11.95 -2.44
C GLN A 24 14.04 -11.66 -2.65
N ARG A 25 14.71 -12.45 -3.49
CA ARG A 25 16.14 -12.26 -3.77
C ARG A 25 16.42 -10.87 -4.33
N TYR A 26 15.61 -10.41 -5.26
CA TYR A 26 15.77 -9.08 -5.87
C TYR A 26 15.61 -7.98 -4.84
N LEU A 27 14.50 -7.98 -4.08
CA LEU A 27 14.22 -6.94 -3.09
C LEU A 27 15.31 -6.88 -1.99
N LEU A 28 15.75 -8.03 -1.47
CA LEU A 28 16.81 -8.08 -0.46
C LEU A 28 18.15 -7.61 -1.01
N SER A 29 18.49 -7.98 -2.25
CA SER A 29 19.72 -7.53 -2.92
C SER A 29 19.71 -6.02 -3.17
N GLU A 30 18.64 -5.49 -3.77
CA GLU A 30 18.50 -4.04 -4.03
C GLU A 30 18.52 -3.23 -2.74
N ARG A 31 17.79 -3.69 -1.71
CA ARG A 31 17.81 -3.03 -0.39
C ARG A 31 19.25 -2.91 0.13
N THR A 32 19.98 -4.01 0.13
CA THR A 32 21.38 -4.02 0.61
C THR A 32 22.27 -3.08 -0.20
N GLN A 33 22.20 -3.15 -1.52
CA GLN A 33 23.01 -2.30 -2.41
C GLN A 33 22.72 -0.81 -2.22
N ARG A 34 21.43 -0.44 -2.16
CA ARG A 34 21.02 0.96 -1.98
C ARG A 34 21.42 1.50 -0.62
N GLN A 35 21.27 0.69 0.44
CA GLN A 35 21.71 1.07 1.79
C GLN A 35 23.22 1.26 1.84
N GLN A 36 24.01 0.37 1.23
CA GLN A 36 25.47 0.52 1.13
C GLN A 36 25.88 1.76 0.34
N ALA A 37 25.07 2.18 -0.65
CA ALA A 37 25.25 3.42 -1.37
C ALA A 37 24.78 4.68 -0.61
N GLY A 38 24.32 4.53 0.65
CA GLY A 38 23.91 5.63 1.52
C GLY A 38 22.47 6.11 1.33
N SER A 39 21.62 5.35 0.61
CA SER A 39 20.19 5.64 0.47
C SER A 39 19.40 5.17 1.68
N THR A 40 18.40 5.93 2.11
CA THR A 40 17.30 5.42 2.93
C THR A 40 16.43 4.55 2.04
N VAL A 41 16.18 3.29 2.44
CA VAL A 41 15.40 2.35 1.62
C VAL A 41 14.12 1.98 2.34
N LEU A 42 12.99 2.13 1.66
CA LEU A 42 11.68 1.68 2.08
C LEU A 42 11.21 0.55 1.16
N THR A 43 10.57 -0.46 1.72
CA THR A 43 9.94 -1.53 0.93
C THR A 43 8.44 -1.56 1.24
N VAL A 44 7.61 -1.39 0.21
CA VAL A 44 6.16 -1.26 0.36
C VAL A 44 5.41 -2.23 -0.53
N GLY A 45 4.24 -2.68 -0.06
CA GLY A 45 3.30 -3.50 -0.81
C GLY A 45 2.04 -2.72 -1.17
N LEU A 46 1.57 -2.85 -2.41
CA LEU A 46 0.46 -2.04 -2.92
C LEU A 46 -0.87 -2.81 -3.04
N GLY A 47 -1.01 -3.92 -2.30
CA GLY A 47 -2.22 -4.74 -2.30
C GLY A 47 -2.26 -5.81 -3.39
N ASP A 48 -3.32 -6.59 -3.35
CA ASP A 48 -3.53 -7.79 -4.18
C ASP A 48 -2.35 -8.77 -4.11
N ALA A 49 -1.78 -8.92 -2.92
CA ALA A 49 -0.79 -9.96 -2.64
C ALA A 49 -1.45 -11.34 -2.52
N VAL A 50 -2.66 -11.39 -1.96
CA VAL A 50 -3.47 -12.61 -1.77
C VAL A 50 -4.37 -12.83 -2.97
N ASP A 51 -4.43 -14.08 -3.44
CA ASP A 51 -5.47 -14.53 -4.38
C ASP A 51 -5.94 -15.93 -3.97
N ARG A 52 -7.23 -16.04 -3.64
CA ARG A 52 -7.87 -17.29 -3.22
C ARG A 52 -8.01 -18.32 -4.35
N ALA A 53 -7.77 -17.95 -5.61
CA ALA A 53 -7.65 -18.91 -6.69
C ALA A 53 -6.47 -19.88 -6.48
N HIS A 54 -5.44 -19.47 -5.70
CA HIS A 54 -4.33 -20.34 -5.35
C HIS A 54 -4.68 -21.22 -4.14
N PRO A 55 -4.57 -22.58 -4.24
CA PRO A 55 -5.00 -23.48 -3.17
C PRO A 55 -4.35 -23.24 -1.80
N LEU A 56 -3.08 -22.83 -1.77
CA LEU A 56 -2.40 -22.52 -0.51
C LEU A 56 -2.99 -21.26 0.16
N SER A 57 -3.26 -20.20 -0.62
CA SER A 57 -3.88 -18.98 -0.09
C SER A 57 -5.30 -19.23 0.38
N GLU A 58 -6.07 -20.05 -0.36
CA GLU A 58 -7.41 -20.45 0.06
C GLU A 58 -7.38 -21.24 1.37
N ALA A 59 -6.52 -22.25 1.45
CA ALA A 59 -6.42 -23.14 2.62
C ALA A 59 -5.91 -22.42 3.89
N THR A 60 -5.12 -21.36 3.73
CA THR A 60 -4.53 -20.59 4.83
C THR A 60 -5.22 -19.23 5.05
N GLU A 61 -6.32 -18.96 4.34
CA GLU A 61 -6.99 -17.65 4.37
C GLU A 61 -6.01 -16.48 4.14
N GLY A 62 -5.00 -16.68 3.27
CA GLY A 62 -3.97 -15.69 2.95
C GLY A 62 -2.78 -15.63 3.90
N GLN A 63 -2.77 -16.38 5.02
CA GLN A 63 -1.68 -16.31 6.00
C GLN A 63 -0.32 -16.66 5.39
N ALA A 64 -0.25 -17.64 4.48
CA ALA A 64 0.99 -17.98 3.77
C ALA A 64 1.56 -16.79 2.99
N ASN A 65 0.71 -15.91 2.45
CA ASN A 65 1.14 -14.69 1.76
C ASN A 65 1.77 -13.71 2.76
N VAL A 66 1.15 -13.52 3.94
CA VAL A 66 1.69 -12.63 5.00
C VAL A 66 3.04 -13.14 5.51
N ASP A 67 3.21 -14.47 5.66
CA ASP A 67 4.48 -15.06 6.10
C ASP A 67 5.61 -14.75 5.10
N LEU A 68 5.30 -14.77 3.80
CA LEU A 68 6.28 -14.40 2.76
C LEU A 68 6.60 -12.90 2.78
N LEU A 69 5.60 -12.04 2.99
CA LEU A 69 5.83 -10.59 3.17
C LEU A 69 6.71 -10.33 4.41
N ASN A 70 6.45 -11.03 5.53
CA ASN A 70 7.27 -10.98 6.73
C ASN A 70 8.74 -11.37 6.46
N ALA A 71 8.96 -12.42 5.66
CA ALA A 71 10.30 -12.90 5.33
C ALA A 71 11.13 -11.90 4.51
N ILE A 72 10.49 -11.01 3.76
CA ILE A 72 11.17 -9.91 3.04
C ILE A 72 11.40 -8.71 3.95
N GLY A 73 10.54 -8.49 4.95
CA GLY A 73 10.59 -7.34 5.85
C GLY A 73 10.11 -6.07 5.17
N TYR A 74 8.84 -6.02 4.80
CA TYR A 74 8.20 -4.80 4.33
C TYR A 74 8.11 -3.76 5.45
N ASP A 75 8.21 -2.48 5.09
CA ASP A 75 8.01 -1.38 6.03
C ASP A 75 6.53 -1.05 6.18
N ALA A 76 5.79 -1.15 5.08
CA ALA A 76 4.34 -0.93 5.05
C ALA A 76 3.71 -1.65 3.85
N VAL A 77 2.44 -2.02 4.00
CA VAL A 77 1.62 -2.51 2.89
C VAL A 77 0.26 -1.82 2.89
N THR A 78 -0.44 -1.86 1.76
CA THR A 78 -1.89 -1.63 1.73
C THR A 78 -2.61 -2.88 1.24
N ILE A 79 -3.93 -2.87 1.25
CA ILE A 79 -4.73 -3.95 0.69
C ILE A 79 -5.24 -3.58 -0.71
N GLY A 80 -5.46 -4.59 -1.53
CA GLY A 80 -6.23 -4.48 -2.75
C GLY A 80 -7.64 -5.07 -2.59
N ASN A 81 -8.31 -5.23 -3.72
CA ASN A 81 -9.65 -5.81 -3.71
C ASN A 81 -9.64 -7.33 -3.44
N ASN A 82 -8.55 -8.04 -3.73
CA ASN A 82 -8.51 -9.46 -3.45
C ASN A 82 -8.44 -9.76 -1.95
N GLU A 83 -7.77 -8.95 -1.16
CA GLU A 83 -7.87 -9.04 0.30
C GLU A 83 -9.25 -8.58 0.77
N GLY A 84 -9.69 -7.38 0.34
CA GLY A 84 -10.88 -6.73 0.87
C GLY A 84 -12.21 -7.38 0.49
N LEU A 85 -12.30 -8.00 -0.69
CA LEU A 85 -13.50 -8.65 -1.22
C LEU A 85 -13.35 -10.18 -1.34
N GLY A 86 -12.13 -10.65 -1.60
CA GLY A 86 -11.85 -12.07 -1.76
C GLY A 86 -11.87 -12.85 -0.44
N LEU A 87 -11.46 -12.24 0.66
CA LEU A 87 -11.53 -12.83 2.00
C LEU A 87 -12.86 -12.46 2.69
N THR A 88 -13.33 -13.32 3.58
CA THR A 88 -14.41 -12.95 4.47
C THR A 88 -13.96 -11.85 5.43
N HIS A 89 -14.88 -11.06 5.98
CA HIS A 89 -14.57 -10.04 7.00
C HIS A 89 -13.74 -10.62 8.14
N ALA A 90 -14.16 -11.77 8.68
CA ALA A 90 -13.47 -12.42 9.79
C ALA A 90 -12.07 -12.95 9.42
N ALA A 91 -11.87 -13.40 8.17
CA ALA A 91 -10.56 -13.82 7.69
C ALA A 91 -9.61 -12.62 7.53
N LEU A 92 -10.11 -11.52 6.95
CA LEU A 92 -9.33 -10.30 6.81
C LEU A 92 -8.95 -9.69 8.17
N ASP A 93 -9.85 -9.72 9.16
CA ASP A 93 -9.57 -9.27 10.53
C ASP A 93 -8.43 -10.04 11.21
N LYS A 94 -8.19 -11.29 10.78
CA LYS A 94 -7.13 -12.16 11.31
C LYS A 94 -5.86 -12.12 10.47
N LEU A 95 -5.96 -11.79 9.20
CA LEU A 95 -4.87 -11.90 8.22
C LEU A 95 -3.57 -11.25 8.69
N TYR A 96 -3.68 -10.07 9.28
CA TYR A 96 -2.51 -9.27 9.65
C TYR A 96 -2.12 -9.35 11.13
N LEU A 97 -2.72 -10.26 11.92
CA LEU A 97 -2.39 -10.41 13.35
C LEU A 97 -0.91 -10.76 13.61
N HIS A 98 -0.27 -11.42 12.67
CA HIS A 98 1.14 -11.82 12.74
C HIS A 98 2.03 -11.07 11.75
N ALA A 99 1.55 -9.97 11.20
CA ALA A 99 2.34 -9.12 10.32
C ALA A 99 3.45 -8.38 11.09
N ASN A 100 4.67 -8.39 10.55
CA ASN A 100 5.82 -7.65 11.08
C ASN A 100 5.97 -6.27 10.41
N PHE A 101 4.94 -5.80 9.72
CA PHE A 101 4.86 -4.53 9.01
C PHE A 101 3.54 -3.82 9.33
N ASP A 102 3.47 -2.53 9.08
CA ASP A 102 2.23 -1.78 9.21
C ASP A 102 1.35 -1.96 7.96
N VAL A 103 0.05 -2.17 8.17
CA VAL A 103 -0.94 -2.06 7.10
C VAL A 103 -1.53 -0.66 7.13
N ILE A 104 -1.39 0.07 6.02
CA ILE A 104 -1.92 1.43 5.88
C ILE A 104 -3.18 1.37 5.02
N LEU A 105 -4.27 1.90 5.54
CA LEU A 105 -5.53 1.99 4.81
C LEU A 105 -6.42 3.02 5.46
N ASP A 106 -6.99 3.94 4.66
CA ASP A 106 -7.79 5.01 5.24
C ASP A 106 -9.16 5.23 4.59
N ASN A 107 -9.52 4.42 3.61
CA ASN A 107 -10.80 4.57 2.95
C ASN A 107 -11.73 3.36 3.11
N LEU A 108 -11.57 2.60 4.18
CA LEU A 108 -12.44 1.46 4.50
C LEU A 108 -12.76 1.46 5.99
N THR A 109 -14.03 1.32 6.34
CA THR A 109 -14.51 1.19 7.73
C THR A 109 -15.41 -0.02 7.89
N ASN A 110 -15.54 -0.53 9.11
CA ASN A 110 -16.54 -1.56 9.42
C ASN A 110 -17.94 -0.99 9.24
N THR A 111 -18.81 -1.68 8.53
CA THR A 111 -20.21 -1.23 8.34
C THR A 111 -20.99 -1.23 9.65
N ALA A 112 -20.65 -2.12 10.59
CA ALA A 112 -21.37 -2.30 11.83
C ALA A 112 -21.24 -1.12 12.81
N ASP A 113 -20.05 -0.50 12.87
CA ASP A 113 -19.74 0.54 13.87
C ASP A 113 -19.10 1.81 13.27
N GLY A 114 -18.83 1.81 11.97
CA GLY A 114 -18.19 2.92 11.26
C GLY A 114 -16.71 3.12 11.62
N GLN A 115 -16.11 2.22 12.42
CA GLN A 115 -14.72 2.36 12.85
C GLN A 115 -13.75 1.81 11.81
N PRO A 116 -12.52 2.35 11.72
CA PRO A 116 -11.46 1.76 10.91
C PRO A 116 -11.16 0.32 11.35
N PRO A 117 -10.66 -0.53 10.42
CA PRO A 117 -10.19 -1.87 10.77
C PRO A 117 -9.09 -1.80 11.83
N LYS A 118 -9.12 -2.66 12.84
CA LYS A 118 -8.12 -2.67 13.93
C LYS A 118 -6.71 -3.04 13.46
N TRP A 119 -6.61 -3.76 12.35
CA TRP A 119 -5.35 -4.17 11.74
C TRP A 119 -4.73 -3.10 10.85
N ALA A 120 -5.46 -2.03 10.51
CA ALA A 120 -4.99 -0.95 9.66
C ALA A 120 -4.69 0.32 10.46
N ARG A 121 -3.73 1.10 9.94
CA ARG A 121 -3.42 2.45 10.40
C ARG A 121 -3.81 3.45 9.32
N PRO A 122 -4.29 4.66 9.68
CA PRO A 122 -4.65 5.67 8.68
C PRO A 122 -3.43 6.22 7.93
N ALA A 123 -2.26 6.20 8.56
CA ALA A 123 -1.03 6.72 7.99
C ALA A 123 0.21 6.17 8.68
N LYS A 124 1.36 6.33 8.03
CA LYS A 124 2.68 6.12 8.65
C LYS A 124 3.61 7.27 8.30
N ILE A 125 4.27 7.85 9.30
CA ILE A 125 5.36 8.81 9.08
C ILE A 125 6.68 8.09 9.36
N ILE A 126 7.55 8.09 8.37
CA ILE A 126 8.90 7.54 8.48
C ILE A 126 9.88 8.71 8.45
N THR A 127 10.69 8.83 9.50
CA THR A 127 11.74 9.84 9.57
C THR A 127 13.06 9.21 9.16
N THR A 128 13.69 9.75 8.13
CA THR A 128 15.00 9.30 7.66
C THR A 128 16.09 9.67 8.65
N ALA A 129 17.28 9.10 8.51
CA ALA A 129 18.43 9.42 9.35
C ALA A 129 18.84 10.91 9.27
N ARG A 130 18.44 11.62 8.22
CA ARG A 130 18.71 13.07 8.05
C ARG A 130 17.56 13.96 8.49
N GLY A 131 16.48 13.36 8.99
CA GLY A 131 15.34 14.08 9.54
C GLY A 131 14.22 14.36 8.54
N THR A 132 14.32 13.94 7.26
CA THR A 132 13.21 14.04 6.29
C THR A 132 12.05 13.17 6.72
N ARG A 133 10.87 13.74 6.85
CA ARG A 133 9.64 13.07 7.28
C ARG A 133 8.83 12.68 6.05
N ILE A 134 8.68 11.39 5.82
CA ILE A 134 7.93 10.82 4.70
C ILE A 134 6.59 10.34 5.23
N LEU A 135 5.49 10.96 4.77
CA LEU A 135 4.13 10.52 5.07
C LEU A 135 3.69 9.50 4.03
N LEU A 136 3.32 8.32 4.47
CA LEU A 136 2.65 7.30 3.67
C LEU A 136 1.15 7.33 3.97
N LEU A 137 0.34 7.54 2.95
CA LEU A 137 -1.11 7.33 2.94
C LEU A 137 -1.44 6.23 1.94
N ALA A 138 -2.53 5.48 2.18
CA ALA A 138 -2.88 4.39 1.30
C ALA A 138 -4.40 4.26 1.10
N PHE A 139 -4.79 3.86 -0.11
CA PHE A 139 -6.18 3.73 -0.51
C PHE A 139 -6.40 2.49 -1.37
N THR A 140 -7.48 1.76 -1.10
CA THR A 140 -7.99 0.69 -1.96
C THR A 140 -9.13 1.18 -2.86
N ALA A 141 -9.36 0.50 -3.98
CA ALA A 141 -10.45 0.81 -4.91
C ALA A 141 -11.82 0.70 -4.20
N PRO A 142 -12.64 1.75 -4.19
CA PRO A 142 -13.86 1.80 -3.41
C PRO A 142 -15.04 1.15 -4.14
N PHE A 143 -15.10 -0.18 -4.20
CA PHE A 143 -16.20 -0.93 -4.79
C PHE A 143 -17.49 -0.80 -3.95
N THR A 144 -18.24 0.29 -4.14
CA THR A 144 -19.36 0.69 -3.30
C THR A 144 -20.54 -0.28 -3.30
N LEU A 145 -20.66 -1.16 -4.29
CA LEU A 145 -21.72 -2.16 -4.36
C LEU A 145 -21.34 -3.50 -3.71
N THR A 146 -20.05 -3.83 -3.64
CA THR A 146 -19.58 -5.15 -3.21
C THR A 146 -19.00 -5.15 -1.80
N TYR A 147 -18.27 -4.13 -1.41
CA TYR A 147 -17.72 -4.02 -0.05
C TYR A 147 -18.79 -4.12 1.06
N PRO A 148 -19.99 -3.49 0.92
CA PRO A 148 -21.03 -3.63 1.95
C PRO A 148 -21.54 -5.06 2.15
N LEU A 149 -21.51 -5.89 1.11
CA LEU A 149 -21.87 -7.31 1.21
C LEU A 149 -20.89 -8.11 2.08
N ASN A 150 -19.67 -7.61 2.21
CA ASN A 150 -18.62 -8.20 3.03
C ASN A 150 -18.39 -7.44 4.36
N GLY A 151 -19.34 -6.59 4.76
CA GLY A 151 -19.31 -5.88 6.04
C GLY A 151 -18.39 -4.66 6.08
N TRP A 152 -17.95 -4.15 4.93
CA TRP A 152 -17.10 -2.98 4.81
C TRP A 152 -17.84 -1.80 4.17
N THR A 153 -17.56 -0.59 4.63
CA THR A 153 -18.05 0.66 4.03
C THR A 153 -16.88 1.40 3.40
N PRO A 154 -16.79 1.43 2.05
CA PRO A 154 -15.72 2.13 1.37
C PRO A 154 -16.03 3.63 1.23
N ALA A 155 -15.02 4.45 1.42
CA ALA A 155 -15.07 5.89 1.16
C ALA A 155 -14.29 6.26 -0.10
N SER A 156 -14.70 7.35 -0.75
CA SER A 156 -13.98 7.88 -1.90
C SER A 156 -12.67 8.55 -1.44
N VAL A 157 -11.57 8.28 -2.16
CA VAL A 157 -10.32 9.01 -1.96
C VAL A 157 -10.49 10.53 -2.15
N LYS A 158 -11.44 10.95 -2.98
CA LYS A 158 -11.74 12.37 -3.24
C LYS A 158 -12.24 13.11 -2.00
N THR A 159 -12.89 12.40 -1.08
CA THR A 159 -13.36 12.96 0.20
C THR A 159 -12.34 12.74 1.33
N ARG A 160 -11.72 11.57 1.38
CA ARG A 160 -10.80 11.23 2.47
C ARG A 160 -9.46 11.94 2.41
N LEU A 161 -8.87 12.07 1.22
CA LEU A 161 -7.54 12.68 1.09
C LEU A 161 -7.49 14.13 1.61
N PRO A 162 -8.45 15.04 1.30
CA PRO A 162 -8.44 16.39 1.88
C PRO A 162 -8.46 16.41 3.41
N GLU A 163 -9.19 15.49 4.04
CA GLU A 163 -9.27 15.38 5.50
C GLU A 163 -7.92 14.97 6.10
N LEU A 164 -7.26 13.99 5.47
CA LEU A 164 -5.94 13.53 5.88
C LEU A 164 -4.86 14.59 5.67
N LEU A 165 -4.89 15.30 4.56
CA LEU A 165 -3.97 16.41 4.29
C LEU A 165 -4.09 17.50 5.35
N ALA A 166 -5.32 17.81 5.78
CA ALA A 166 -5.56 18.76 6.88
C ALA A 166 -5.07 18.21 8.23
N GLN A 167 -5.31 16.92 8.50
CA GLN A 167 -4.91 16.25 9.75
C GLN A 167 -3.38 16.20 9.92
N TYR A 168 -2.65 15.92 8.83
CA TYR A 168 -1.18 15.78 8.86
C TYR A 168 -0.42 17.03 8.43
N ALA A 169 -1.11 18.17 8.27
CA ALA A 169 -0.47 19.43 7.86
C ALA A 169 0.72 19.79 8.75
N GLY A 170 1.87 20.09 8.12
CA GLY A 170 3.12 20.45 8.82
C GLY A 170 3.86 19.29 9.50
N GLN A 171 3.35 18.05 9.40
CA GLN A 171 3.96 16.88 10.03
C GLN A 171 4.87 16.09 9.09
N TYR A 172 4.94 16.42 7.82
CA TYR A 172 5.74 15.73 6.80
C TYR A 172 6.45 16.72 5.86
N ASP A 173 7.44 16.23 5.18
CA ASP A 173 8.23 16.94 4.16
C ASP A 173 8.00 16.34 2.77
N VAL A 174 7.66 15.04 2.71
CA VAL A 174 7.36 14.30 1.47
C VAL A 174 6.09 13.48 1.68
N LEU A 175 5.17 13.55 0.71
CA LEU A 175 3.93 12.77 0.70
C LEU A 175 3.97 11.69 -0.38
N VAL A 176 3.84 10.44 0.04
CA VAL A 176 3.75 9.27 -0.85
C VAL A 176 2.39 8.61 -0.69
N ILE A 177 1.69 8.41 -1.81
CA ILE A 177 0.44 7.65 -1.84
C ILE A 177 0.72 6.22 -2.31
N LEU A 178 0.37 5.24 -1.50
CA LEU A 178 0.31 3.83 -1.88
C LEU A 178 -1.08 3.57 -2.45
N SER A 179 -1.18 3.51 -3.77
CA SER A 179 -2.47 3.52 -4.47
C SER A 179 -2.84 2.14 -5.02
N HIS A 180 -3.92 1.56 -4.50
CA HIS A 180 -4.63 0.46 -5.15
C HIS A 180 -5.93 0.95 -5.81
N LEU A 181 -5.87 2.11 -6.49
CA LEU A 181 -7.03 2.79 -7.08
C LEU A 181 -7.08 2.68 -8.61
N GLY A 182 -5.93 2.39 -9.23
CA GLY A 182 -5.75 2.33 -10.66
C GLY A 182 -5.39 3.66 -11.30
N ILE A 183 -4.72 3.58 -12.46
CA ILE A 183 -4.02 4.68 -13.13
C ILE A 183 -4.89 5.91 -13.42
N ASN A 184 -6.17 5.72 -13.73
CA ASN A 184 -7.06 6.86 -14.02
C ASN A 184 -7.33 7.70 -12.77
N VAL A 185 -7.45 7.06 -11.61
CA VAL A 185 -7.61 7.75 -10.32
C VAL A 185 -6.28 8.38 -9.90
N ASP A 186 -5.16 7.70 -10.11
CA ASP A 186 -3.83 8.23 -9.81
C ASP A 186 -3.54 9.51 -10.59
N ARG A 187 -3.84 9.51 -11.89
CA ARG A 187 -3.74 10.70 -12.75
C ARG A 187 -4.69 11.82 -12.34
N TRP A 188 -5.87 11.46 -11.85
CA TRP A 188 -6.82 12.44 -11.31
C TRP A 188 -6.28 13.07 -10.02
N LEU A 189 -5.72 12.25 -9.09
CA LEU A 189 -5.09 12.73 -7.86
C LEU A 189 -3.93 13.67 -8.16
N ALA A 190 -3.01 13.29 -9.04
CA ALA A 190 -1.88 14.11 -9.45
C ALA A 190 -2.32 15.46 -10.07
N LYS A 191 -3.47 15.48 -10.74
CA LYS A 191 -4.03 16.72 -11.29
C LYS A 191 -4.59 17.66 -10.24
N HIS A 192 -5.23 17.12 -9.18
CA HIS A 192 -6.02 17.91 -8.24
C HIS A 192 -5.33 18.14 -6.89
N PHE A 193 -4.28 17.39 -6.59
CA PHE A 193 -3.54 17.47 -5.32
C PHE A 193 -2.04 17.63 -5.57
N PRO A 194 -1.58 18.84 -5.95
CA PRO A 194 -0.16 19.08 -6.26
C PRO A 194 0.75 19.00 -5.03
N GLN A 195 0.20 18.86 -3.82
CA GLN A 195 0.95 18.60 -2.59
C GLN A 195 1.37 17.13 -2.41
N ILE A 196 0.92 16.24 -3.29
CA ILE A 196 1.45 14.87 -3.39
C ILE A 196 2.78 14.93 -4.13
N ASP A 197 3.82 14.28 -3.61
CA ASP A 197 5.11 14.17 -4.29
C ASP A 197 5.18 12.94 -5.19
N VAL A 198 4.71 11.79 -4.68
CA VAL A 198 4.77 10.49 -5.37
C VAL A 198 3.48 9.70 -5.20
N ILE A 199 3.00 9.09 -6.27
CA ILE A 199 1.96 8.07 -6.25
C ILE A 199 2.57 6.77 -6.77
N ILE A 200 2.54 5.71 -5.98
CA ILE A 200 2.93 4.38 -6.44
C ILE A 200 1.65 3.60 -6.71
N GLY A 201 1.38 3.36 -8.00
CA GLY A 201 0.09 2.85 -8.48
C GLY A 201 0.06 1.33 -8.67
N SER A 202 -1.15 0.75 -8.60
CA SER A 202 -1.45 -0.68 -8.68
C SER A 202 -2.84 -0.90 -9.29
N HIS A 203 -3.39 -2.11 -9.22
CA HIS A 203 -4.75 -2.49 -9.60
C HIS A 203 -5.01 -2.61 -11.11
N THR A 204 -4.53 -1.71 -11.93
CA THR A 204 -4.82 -1.71 -13.39
C THR A 204 -3.65 -2.15 -14.25
N TYR A 205 -2.61 -2.74 -13.66
CA TYR A 205 -1.46 -3.42 -14.32
C TYR A 205 -0.70 -2.54 -15.32
N HIS A 206 -0.70 -1.21 -15.14
CA HIS A 206 0.07 -0.32 -16.00
C HIS A 206 1.54 -0.34 -15.60
N LEU A 207 2.41 -0.52 -16.58
CA LEU A 207 3.85 -0.42 -16.40
C LEU A 207 4.33 0.93 -16.94
N LEU A 208 4.72 1.82 -16.04
CA LEU A 208 5.32 3.11 -16.36
C LEU A 208 6.83 3.04 -16.13
N VAL A 209 7.58 2.57 -17.12
CA VAL A 209 9.03 2.28 -16.99
C VAL A 209 9.85 3.49 -16.50
N ASN A 210 9.46 4.70 -16.89
CA ASN A 210 10.13 5.94 -16.50
C ASN A 210 9.27 6.82 -15.57
N GLY A 211 8.15 6.27 -15.08
CA GLY A 211 7.13 7.07 -14.40
C GLY A 211 6.41 8.06 -15.32
N GLU A 212 5.42 8.75 -14.80
CA GLU A 212 4.70 9.84 -15.45
C GLU A 212 4.71 11.05 -14.51
N LEU A 213 5.31 12.16 -14.95
CA LEU A 213 5.28 13.41 -14.17
C LEU A 213 4.05 14.23 -14.57
N LYS A 214 3.16 14.49 -13.61
CA LYS A 214 1.94 15.26 -13.83
C LYS A 214 1.74 16.31 -12.75
N ASN A 215 1.74 17.59 -13.12
CA ASN A 215 1.63 18.74 -12.20
C ASN A 215 2.64 18.70 -11.03
N GLY A 216 3.85 18.19 -11.26
CA GLY A 216 4.87 18.04 -10.23
C GLY A 216 4.79 16.73 -9.44
N VAL A 217 3.72 15.94 -9.60
CA VAL A 217 3.54 14.63 -8.95
C VAL A 217 4.11 13.53 -9.84
N LEU A 218 4.97 12.69 -9.29
CA LEU A 218 5.49 11.49 -9.96
C LEU A 218 4.51 10.33 -9.74
N ILE A 219 4.08 9.67 -10.85
CA ILE A 219 3.24 8.48 -10.85
C ILE A 219 4.06 7.30 -11.32
#